data_3be06e83392c94ed587b8ffcd2138fa3
#
_entry.id   3be06e83392c94ed587b8ffcd2138fa3
#
_cell.length_a   1.000
_cell.length_b   1.000
_cell.length_c   1.000
_cell.angle_alpha   90.00
_cell.angle_beta   90.00
_cell.angle_gamma   90.00
#
_symmetry.space_group_name_H-M   'P 1'
#
loop_
_entity.id
_entity.type
_entity.pdbx_description
1 polymer ?
#
loop_
_entity_poly.entity_id
_entity_poly.type
_entity_poly.pdbx_seq_one_letter_code
_entity_poly.pdbx_strand_id
1 'polypeptide(L)'
;MVVTRKGAGVCADGEVSEAIGGGDRPLDRRNVMVIGTGPLARTMIFGASRRHGLVSVSGGDDRAAQQLASDTGARYVPVQNLYDTLVDVVVLADPALELGPGRGQLNPSFLRPPMLVTDVAAGREDSEALTESRSRGCPVVEPETVWWGMAESLFRSITGQELPPDIRQP
;
A
#
# COMPACT_ATOMS: atom_id res chain seq x y z
N MET A 1 -16.44 10.52 -16.16
CA MET A 1 -15.91 9.14 -16.06
C MET A 1 -15.63 8.87 -14.59
N VAL A 2 -16.50 8.11 -13.93
CA VAL A 2 -16.32 7.75 -12.52
C VAL A 2 -15.41 6.51 -12.51
N VAL A 3 -14.11 6.72 -12.41
CA VAL A 3 -13.20 5.62 -12.04
C VAL A 3 -13.60 5.22 -10.63
N THR A 4 -14.27 4.10 -10.51
CA THR A 4 -14.69 3.62 -9.21
C THR A 4 -13.43 3.30 -8.41
N ARG A 5 -13.17 4.10 -7.39
CA ARG A 5 -12.11 3.91 -6.37
C ARG A 5 -12.01 2.45 -5.84
N LYS A 6 -13.02 1.65 -6.12
CA LYS A 6 -13.15 0.25 -5.77
C LYS A 6 -12.24 -0.69 -6.56
N GLY A 7 -11.94 -0.38 -7.82
CA GLY A 7 -11.14 -1.24 -8.70
C GLY A 7 -9.64 -1.21 -8.37
N ALA A 8 -9.06 -0.02 -8.21
CA ALA A 8 -7.64 0.13 -7.94
C ALA A 8 -7.21 -0.50 -6.60
N GLY A 9 -8.04 -0.33 -5.53
CA GLY A 9 -7.74 -0.95 -4.24
C GLY A 9 -7.83 -2.47 -4.24
N VAL A 10 -8.74 -3.04 -5.01
CA VAL A 10 -8.87 -4.51 -5.13
C VAL A 10 -7.67 -5.12 -5.83
N CYS A 11 -7.03 -4.40 -6.75
CA CYS A 11 -5.87 -4.89 -7.47
C CYS A 11 -4.57 -4.82 -6.69
N ALA A 12 -4.25 -3.65 -6.17
CA ALA A 12 -3.05 -3.49 -5.36
C ALA A 12 -3.08 -4.44 -4.14
N ASP A 13 -4.28 -4.66 -3.58
CA ASP A 13 -4.53 -5.63 -2.53
C ASP A 13 -4.35 -7.09 -3.02
N GLY A 14 -4.71 -7.40 -4.26
CA GLY A 14 -4.47 -8.70 -4.89
C GLY A 14 -2.98 -9.01 -5.01
N GLU A 15 -2.19 -8.10 -5.53
CA GLU A 15 -0.75 -8.26 -5.72
C GLU A 15 -0.01 -8.38 -4.39
N VAL A 16 -0.33 -7.53 -3.41
CA VAL A 16 0.19 -7.65 -2.05
C VAL A 16 -0.14 -9.04 -1.47
N SER A 17 -1.33 -9.52 -1.73
CA SER A 17 -1.84 -10.82 -1.30
C SER A 17 -1.06 -11.99 -1.90
N GLU A 18 -0.75 -11.95 -3.19
CA GLU A 18 0.07 -12.96 -3.87
C GLU A 18 1.51 -12.98 -3.33
N ALA A 19 2.09 -11.80 -3.16
CA ALA A 19 3.45 -11.67 -2.65
C ALA A 19 3.63 -12.19 -1.20
N ILE A 20 2.57 -12.16 -0.38
CA ILE A 20 2.59 -12.73 0.99
C ILE A 20 2.42 -14.26 1.00
N GLY A 21 2.29 -14.92 -0.15
CA GLY A 21 2.30 -16.37 -0.23
C GLY A 21 0.98 -17.02 -0.64
N GLY A 22 0.08 -16.26 -1.24
CA GLY A 22 -1.15 -16.78 -1.82
C GLY A 22 -2.16 -17.32 -0.79
N GLY A 23 -3.34 -17.66 -1.27
CA GLY A 23 -4.41 -18.27 -0.50
C GLY A 23 -5.65 -17.38 -0.39
N ASP A 24 -6.74 -17.96 0.08
CA ASP A 24 -8.05 -17.28 0.16
C ASP A 24 -8.06 -16.05 1.10
N ARG A 25 -7.08 -15.95 2.02
CA ARG A 25 -7.00 -14.87 3.02
C ARG A 25 -5.56 -14.49 3.38
N PRO A 26 -4.72 -14.07 2.43
CA PRO A 26 -3.29 -13.83 2.70
C PRO A 26 -3.01 -12.65 3.63
N LEU A 27 -3.94 -11.69 3.76
CA LEU A 27 -3.86 -10.60 4.75
C LEU A 27 -4.57 -10.91 6.06
N ASP A 28 -5.18 -12.10 6.20
CA ASP A 28 -5.92 -12.46 7.40
C ASP A 28 -5.05 -12.34 8.66
N ARG A 29 -5.46 -11.45 9.56
CA ARG A 29 -4.77 -11.13 10.82
C ARG A 29 -3.35 -10.56 10.67
N ARG A 30 -2.92 -10.15 9.46
CA ARG A 30 -1.66 -9.44 9.25
C ARG A 30 -1.81 -7.97 9.65
N ASN A 31 -0.77 -7.42 10.26
CA ASN A 31 -0.71 -6.01 10.61
C ASN A 31 -0.30 -5.20 9.39
N VAL A 32 -1.24 -4.51 8.78
CA VAL A 32 -1.04 -3.70 7.57
C VAL A 32 -0.94 -2.23 7.97
N MET A 33 0.20 -1.61 7.69
CA MET A 33 0.42 -0.19 7.89
C MET A 33 0.28 0.54 6.55
N VAL A 34 -0.70 1.41 6.44
CA VAL A 34 -0.86 2.30 5.28
C VAL A 34 -0.30 3.67 5.63
N ILE A 35 0.68 4.13 4.86
CA ILE A 35 1.33 5.44 5.06
C ILE A 35 0.86 6.38 3.97
N GLY A 36 0.05 7.36 4.37
CA GLY A 36 -0.59 8.33 3.49
C GLY A 36 -2.01 8.65 3.94
N THR A 37 -2.54 9.79 3.49
CA THR A 37 -3.86 10.31 3.90
C THR A 37 -4.80 10.61 2.74
N GLY A 38 -4.31 10.41 1.50
CA GLY A 38 -5.04 10.69 0.27
C GLY A 38 -6.06 9.61 -0.12
N PRO A 39 -6.70 9.79 -1.28
CA PRO A 39 -7.69 8.83 -1.81
C PRO A 39 -7.12 7.42 -2.02
N LEU A 40 -5.84 7.31 -2.39
CA LEU A 40 -5.16 6.03 -2.59
C LEU A 40 -5.02 5.27 -1.27
N ALA A 41 -4.57 5.96 -0.21
CA ALA A 41 -4.50 5.39 1.14
C ALA A 41 -5.88 4.87 1.61
N ARG A 42 -6.93 5.66 1.42
CA ARG A 42 -8.31 5.24 1.74
C ARG A 42 -8.70 3.96 0.99
N THR A 43 -8.35 3.86 -0.28
CA THR A 43 -8.62 2.67 -1.11
C THR A 43 -7.90 1.44 -0.57
N MET A 44 -6.62 1.59 -0.23
CA MET A 44 -5.79 0.51 0.32
C MET A 44 -6.31 0.03 1.68
N ILE A 45 -6.73 0.96 2.56
CA ILE A 45 -7.33 0.61 3.85
C ILE A 45 -8.58 -0.27 3.65
N PHE A 46 -9.50 0.13 2.77
CA PHE A 46 -10.70 -0.66 2.50
C PHE A 46 -10.37 -2.02 1.87
N GLY A 47 -9.40 -2.08 0.95
CA GLY A 47 -8.94 -3.32 0.33
C GLY A 47 -8.41 -4.31 1.36
N ALA A 48 -7.47 -3.87 2.19
CA ALA A 48 -6.86 -4.68 3.22
C ALA A 48 -7.86 -5.12 4.32
N SER A 49 -8.74 -4.21 4.74
CA SER A 49 -9.78 -4.53 5.74
C SER A 49 -10.76 -5.59 5.24
N ARG A 50 -11.13 -5.56 3.95
CA ARG A 50 -12.00 -6.58 3.35
C ARG A 50 -11.35 -7.97 3.32
N ARG A 51 -10.04 -8.05 3.38
CA ARG A 51 -9.25 -9.28 3.46
C ARG A 51 -8.82 -9.62 4.90
N HIS A 52 -9.52 -9.03 5.87
CA HIS A 52 -9.32 -9.27 7.30
C HIS A 52 -7.94 -8.85 7.83
N GLY A 53 -7.24 -7.92 7.14
CA GLY A 53 -6.03 -7.29 7.66
C GLY A 53 -6.33 -6.40 8.87
N LEU A 54 -5.42 -6.36 9.82
CA LEU A 54 -5.44 -5.43 10.95
C LEU A 54 -4.82 -4.10 10.52
N VAL A 55 -5.65 -3.21 10.01
CA VAL A 55 -5.16 -2.01 9.32
C VAL A 55 -4.90 -0.87 10.27
N SER A 56 -3.70 -0.30 10.16
CA SER A 56 -3.32 0.95 10.80
C SER A 56 -2.99 1.98 9.71
N VAL A 57 -3.18 3.27 10.02
CA VAL A 57 -2.85 4.38 9.13
C VAL A 57 -1.95 5.38 9.82
N SER A 58 -0.99 5.88 9.06
CA SER A 58 -0.05 6.93 9.45
C SER A 58 0.13 7.93 8.31
N GLY A 59 0.66 9.09 8.59
CA GLY A 59 0.96 10.11 7.57
C GLY A 59 1.64 11.32 8.16
N GLY A 60 2.23 12.16 7.30
CA GLY A 60 2.92 13.38 7.72
C GLY A 60 2.02 14.42 8.37
N ASP A 61 0.73 14.43 8.02
CA ASP A 61 -0.31 15.22 8.69
C ASP A 61 -1.10 14.33 9.65
N ASP A 62 -0.80 14.48 10.94
CA ASP A 62 -1.45 13.71 12.01
C ASP A 62 -2.98 13.90 12.03
N ARG A 63 -3.46 15.11 11.76
CA ARG A 63 -4.90 15.41 11.77
C ARG A 63 -5.62 14.71 10.63
N ALA A 64 -5.05 14.76 9.44
CA ALA A 64 -5.60 14.07 8.28
C ALA A 64 -5.58 12.55 8.47
N ALA A 65 -4.51 11.99 9.06
CA ALA A 65 -4.40 10.57 9.36
C ALA A 65 -5.42 10.11 10.42
N GLN A 66 -5.64 10.89 11.47
CA GLN A 66 -6.68 10.63 12.48
C GLN A 66 -8.08 10.64 11.88
N GLN A 67 -8.36 11.64 11.02
CA GLN A 67 -9.65 11.72 10.34
C GLN A 67 -9.87 10.51 9.44
N LEU A 68 -8.86 10.12 8.64
CA LEU A 68 -8.93 8.95 7.76
C LEU A 68 -9.13 7.66 8.57
N ALA A 69 -8.44 7.51 9.70
CA ALA A 69 -8.63 6.38 10.61
C ALA A 69 -10.08 6.30 11.11
N SER A 70 -10.62 7.42 11.58
CA SER A 70 -12.02 7.51 12.05
C SER A 70 -13.02 7.15 10.96
N ASP A 71 -12.81 7.66 9.73
CA ASP A 71 -13.72 7.44 8.59
C ASP A 71 -13.72 5.99 8.09
N THR A 72 -12.61 5.26 8.30
CA THR A 72 -12.40 3.92 7.73
C THR A 72 -12.45 2.79 8.75
N GLY A 73 -12.44 3.12 10.04
CA GLY A 73 -12.33 2.14 11.11
C GLY A 73 -10.91 1.57 11.29
N ALA A 74 -9.90 2.15 10.64
CA ALA A 74 -8.50 1.80 10.83
C ALA A 74 -7.96 2.38 12.15
N ARG A 75 -6.86 1.83 12.65
CA ARG A 75 -6.17 2.37 13.82
C ARG A 75 -5.21 3.48 13.39
N TYR A 76 -5.31 4.67 13.99
CA TYR A 76 -4.32 5.71 13.80
C TYR A 76 -3.03 5.39 14.57
N VAL A 77 -1.88 5.62 13.91
CA VAL A 77 -0.53 5.52 14.49
C VAL A 77 0.27 6.77 14.08
N PRO A 78 0.75 7.58 15.04
CA PRO A 78 1.66 8.69 14.74
C PRO A 78 2.95 8.18 14.06
N VAL A 79 3.52 8.97 13.13
CA VAL A 79 4.74 8.58 12.40
C VAL A 79 5.90 8.26 13.36
N GLN A 80 6.04 9.00 14.46
CA GLN A 80 7.06 8.76 15.47
C GLN A 80 6.92 7.43 16.24
N ASN A 81 5.72 6.82 16.22
CA ASN A 81 5.44 5.56 16.92
C ASN A 81 5.50 4.32 16.00
N LEU A 82 5.90 4.50 14.74
CA LEU A 82 6.02 3.37 13.79
C LEU A 82 7.02 2.31 14.27
N TYR A 83 8.08 2.73 14.97
CA TYR A 83 9.10 1.80 15.50
C TYR A 83 8.57 0.79 16.50
N ASP A 84 7.63 1.22 17.31
CA ASP A 84 7.04 0.42 18.39
C ASP A 84 5.77 -0.31 17.93
N THR A 85 5.43 -0.17 16.64
CA THR A 85 4.26 -0.80 16.06
C THR A 85 4.64 -2.09 15.36
N LEU A 86 3.93 -3.17 15.68
CA LEU A 86 4.07 -4.43 14.95
C LEU A 86 3.46 -4.28 13.56
N VAL A 87 4.27 -4.50 12.52
CA VAL A 87 3.86 -4.37 11.13
C VAL A 87 4.40 -5.55 10.33
N ASP A 88 3.53 -6.20 9.57
CA ASP A 88 3.87 -7.28 8.64
C ASP A 88 3.96 -6.74 7.20
N VAL A 89 3.11 -5.76 6.86
CA VAL A 89 3.01 -5.17 5.51
C VAL A 89 2.98 -3.66 5.61
N VAL A 90 3.82 -3.00 4.84
CA VAL A 90 3.85 -1.53 4.69
C VAL A 90 3.36 -1.17 3.29
N VAL A 91 2.34 -0.34 3.23
CA VAL A 91 1.80 0.21 1.98
C VAL A 91 2.07 1.71 1.95
N LEU A 92 2.96 2.14 1.08
CA LEU A 92 3.24 3.55 0.83
C LEU A 92 2.21 4.08 -0.18
N ALA A 93 1.41 5.04 0.26
CA ALA A 93 0.27 5.56 -0.52
C ALA A 93 0.24 7.10 -0.56
N ASP A 94 1.40 7.71 -0.39
CA ASP A 94 1.59 9.16 -0.46
C ASP A 94 2.72 9.48 -1.45
N PRO A 95 2.42 10.10 -2.60
CA PRO A 95 3.45 10.45 -3.59
C PRO A 95 4.40 11.56 -3.11
N ALA A 96 4.04 12.27 -2.04
CA ALA A 96 4.87 13.31 -1.43
C ALA A 96 5.62 12.81 -0.19
N LEU A 97 5.64 11.49 0.05
CA LEU A 97 6.35 10.90 1.18
C LEU A 97 7.86 11.08 1.00
N GLU A 98 8.46 11.81 1.94
CA GLU A 98 9.92 11.97 2.01
C GLU A 98 10.52 11.05 3.06
N LEU A 99 11.69 10.51 2.76
CA LEU A 99 12.50 9.79 3.74
C LEU A 99 13.38 10.77 4.53
N GLY A 100 13.50 10.55 5.82
CA GLY A 100 14.39 11.36 6.65
C GLY A 100 14.04 11.34 8.13
N PRO A 101 14.87 11.97 8.97
CA PRO A 101 14.65 12.07 10.40
C PRO A 101 13.71 13.23 10.79
N GLY A 102 13.24 14.01 9.80
CA GLY A 102 12.43 15.20 10.02
C GLY A 102 11.00 14.90 10.49
N ARG A 103 10.35 15.92 11.06
CA ARG A 103 8.94 15.80 11.43
C ARG A 103 8.07 15.62 10.18
N GLY A 104 7.21 14.62 10.20
CA GLY A 104 6.36 14.27 9.08
C GLY A 104 7.02 13.42 8.00
N GLN A 105 8.34 13.22 8.07
CA GLN A 105 9.09 12.32 7.19
C GLN A 105 9.08 10.89 7.73
N LEU A 106 9.18 9.93 6.83
CA LEU A 106 9.36 8.53 7.21
C LEU A 106 10.83 8.26 7.49
N ASN A 107 11.16 7.97 8.74
CA ASN A 107 12.51 7.55 9.06
C ASN A 107 12.73 6.12 8.50
N PRO A 108 13.67 5.93 7.57
CA PRO A 108 13.84 4.65 6.90
C PRO A 108 14.26 3.51 7.83
N SER A 109 14.82 3.78 9.01
CA SER A 109 15.18 2.72 9.96
C SER A 109 13.97 2.00 10.57
N PHE A 110 12.76 2.49 10.36
CA PHE A 110 11.52 1.76 10.61
C PHE A 110 11.40 0.50 9.74
N LEU A 111 11.86 0.59 8.48
CA LEU A 111 11.79 -0.51 7.52
C LEU A 111 12.79 -1.60 7.90
N ARG A 112 12.30 -2.79 8.21
CA ARG A 112 13.11 -3.93 8.65
C ARG A 112 12.50 -5.27 8.25
N PRO A 113 13.32 -6.28 7.92
CA PRO A 113 12.81 -7.62 7.68
C PRO A 113 12.03 -8.17 8.90
N PRO A 114 10.99 -8.97 8.70
CA PRO A 114 10.48 -9.48 7.42
C PRO A 114 9.32 -8.63 6.83
N MET A 115 9.24 -7.31 7.10
CA MET A 115 8.19 -6.45 6.56
C MET A 115 8.15 -6.52 5.04
N LEU A 116 7.00 -6.84 4.46
CA LEU A 116 6.75 -6.68 3.03
C LEU A 116 6.41 -5.22 2.75
N VAL A 117 7.11 -4.62 1.79
CA VAL A 117 6.90 -3.21 1.45
C VAL A 117 6.38 -3.09 0.02
N THR A 118 5.38 -2.26 -0.18
CA THR A 118 4.86 -1.89 -1.50
C THR A 118 4.63 -0.39 -1.57
N ASP A 119 4.91 0.20 -2.74
CA ASP A 119 4.60 1.60 -3.01
C ASP A 119 3.57 1.67 -4.14
N VAL A 120 2.35 2.04 -3.78
CA VAL A 120 1.25 2.16 -4.73
C VAL A 120 1.12 3.58 -5.30
N ALA A 121 1.93 4.51 -4.80
CA ALA A 121 1.97 5.90 -5.28
C ALA A 121 3.06 6.15 -6.33
N ALA A 122 4.08 5.30 -6.39
CA ALA A 122 5.24 5.46 -7.28
C ALA A 122 4.95 5.19 -8.78
N GLY A 123 3.76 4.67 -9.12
CA GLY A 123 3.44 4.28 -10.49
C GLY A 123 4.22 3.03 -10.91
N ARG A 124 5.03 3.12 -11.98
CA ARG A 124 5.88 2.02 -12.50
C ARG A 124 7.35 2.14 -12.10
N GLU A 125 7.72 3.24 -11.50
CA GLU A 125 9.10 3.54 -11.15
C GLU A 125 9.41 3.16 -9.70
N ASP A 126 10.68 2.87 -9.42
CA ASP A 126 11.14 2.68 -8.06
C ASP A 126 11.14 4.01 -7.30
N SER A 127 10.52 4.01 -6.14
CA SER A 127 10.67 5.12 -5.20
C SER A 127 11.93 4.98 -4.36
N GLU A 128 12.40 6.10 -3.79
CA GLU A 128 13.48 6.09 -2.81
C GLU A 128 13.18 5.13 -1.65
N ALA A 129 11.92 5.08 -1.21
CA ALA A 129 11.50 4.22 -0.12
C ALA A 129 11.58 2.72 -0.47
N LEU A 130 11.29 2.31 -1.70
CA LEU A 130 11.48 0.92 -2.15
C LEU A 130 12.95 0.57 -2.28
N THR A 131 13.76 1.47 -2.83
CA THR A 131 15.22 1.30 -2.92
C THR A 131 15.82 1.09 -1.52
N GLU A 132 15.44 1.93 -0.56
CA GLU A 132 15.87 1.82 0.83
C GLU A 132 15.35 0.51 1.48
N SER A 133 14.12 0.13 1.21
CA SER A 133 13.55 -1.13 1.73
C SER A 133 14.36 -2.35 1.28
N ARG A 134 14.74 -2.41 0.00
CA ARG A 134 15.60 -3.49 -0.53
C ARG A 134 16.99 -3.48 0.11
N SER A 135 17.59 -2.29 0.28
CA SER A 135 18.92 -2.16 0.92
C SER A 135 18.93 -2.70 2.34
N ARG A 136 17.79 -2.65 3.02
CA ARG A 136 17.57 -3.18 4.37
C ARG A 136 17.17 -4.64 4.42
N GLY A 137 17.00 -5.28 3.26
CA GLY A 137 16.60 -6.69 3.15
C GLY A 137 15.10 -6.93 3.33
N CYS A 138 14.27 -5.90 3.24
CA CYS A 138 12.82 -6.09 3.20
C CYS A 138 12.41 -6.68 1.86
N PRO A 139 11.54 -7.70 1.81
CA PRO A 139 10.87 -8.09 0.58
C PRO A 139 10.00 -6.92 0.07
N VAL A 140 9.97 -6.71 -1.24
CA VAL A 140 9.16 -5.67 -1.88
C VAL A 140 8.25 -6.26 -2.95
N VAL A 141 7.07 -5.68 -3.12
CA VAL A 141 6.24 -5.89 -4.30
C VAL A 141 6.67 -4.87 -5.34
N GLU A 142 7.05 -5.35 -6.52
CA GLU A 142 7.55 -4.48 -7.58
C GLU A 142 6.48 -3.49 -8.06
N PRO A 143 6.81 -2.21 -8.26
CA PRO A 143 5.85 -1.20 -8.69
C PRO A 143 5.15 -1.56 -9.99
N GLU A 144 5.85 -2.15 -10.92
CA GLU A 144 5.29 -2.60 -12.19
C GLU A 144 4.19 -3.66 -11.99
N THR A 145 4.39 -4.61 -11.08
CA THR A 145 3.39 -5.62 -10.72
C THR A 145 2.11 -4.97 -10.18
N VAL A 146 2.26 -4.04 -9.24
CA VAL A 146 1.13 -3.28 -8.68
C VAL A 146 0.41 -2.48 -9.76
N TRP A 147 1.16 -1.80 -10.61
CA TRP A 147 0.62 -0.98 -11.68
C TRP A 147 -0.20 -1.80 -12.69
N TRP A 148 0.34 -2.93 -13.14
CA TRP A 148 -0.37 -3.82 -14.06
C TRP A 148 -1.62 -4.41 -13.43
N GLY A 149 -1.56 -4.86 -12.19
CA GLY A 149 -2.74 -5.33 -11.46
C GLY A 149 -3.84 -4.26 -11.38
N MET A 150 -3.48 -3.00 -11.11
CA MET A 150 -4.42 -1.88 -11.12
C MET A 150 -5.01 -1.62 -12.52
N ALA A 151 -4.16 -1.65 -13.56
CA ALA A 151 -4.59 -1.44 -14.96
C ALA A 151 -5.58 -2.52 -15.42
N GLU A 152 -5.31 -3.78 -15.12
CA GLU A 152 -6.18 -4.91 -15.44
C GLU A 152 -7.55 -4.82 -14.79
N SER A 153 -7.58 -4.50 -13.49
CA SER A 153 -8.86 -4.35 -12.81
C SER A 153 -9.67 -3.19 -13.36
N LEU A 154 -9.00 -2.08 -13.67
CA LEU A 154 -9.66 -0.93 -14.27
C LEU A 154 -10.21 -1.31 -15.66
N PHE A 155 -9.41 -1.98 -16.49
CA PHE A 155 -9.83 -2.44 -17.81
C PHE A 155 -11.05 -3.38 -17.72
N ARG A 156 -10.95 -4.39 -16.84
CA ARG A 156 -12.06 -5.33 -16.60
C ARG A 156 -13.33 -4.62 -16.11
N SER A 157 -13.18 -3.62 -15.23
CA SER A 157 -14.34 -2.88 -14.69
C SER A 157 -15.04 -2.00 -15.72
N ILE A 158 -14.31 -1.54 -16.75
CA ILE A 158 -14.85 -0.69 -17.82
C ILE A 158 -15.41 -1.52 -18.97
N THR A 159 -14.69 -2.57 -19.37
CA THR A 159 -15.00 -3.33 -20.59
C THR A 159 -15.74 -4.64 -20.34
N GLY A 160 -15.70 -5.16 -19.11
CA GLY A 160 -16.14 -6.51 -18.77
C GLY A 160 -15.22 -7.62 -19.30
N GLN A 161 -14.07 -7.28 -19.88
CA GLN A 161 -13.11 -8.20 -20.49
C GLN A 161 -11.79 -8.22 -19.74
N GLU A 162 -11.01 -9.27 -19.93
CA GLU A 162 -9.65 -9.34 -19.43
C GLU A 162 -8.69 -8.55 -20.33
N LEU A 163 -7.64 -7.97 -19.74
CA LEU A 163 -6.62 -7.25 -20.49
C LEU A 163 -5.85 -8.25 -21.38
N PRO A 164 -5.73 -8.00 -22.70
CA PRO A 164 -4.98 -8.87 -23.59
C PRO A 164 -3.52 -9.03 -23.14
N PRO A 165 -2.97 -10.27 -23.12
CA PRO A 165 -1.64 -10.53 -22.57
C PRO A 165 -0.50 -9.88 -23.37
N ASP A 166 -0.73 -9.58 -24.64
CA ASP A 166 0.23 -8.91 -25.54
C ASP A 166 0.48 -7.44 -25.18
N ILE A 167 -0.43 -6.80 -24.44
CA ILE A 167 -0.26 -5.41 -23.97
C ILE A 167 0.79 -5.28 -22.87
N ARG A 168 1.10 -6.38 -22.15
CA ARG A 168 2.12 -6.40 -21.09
C ARG A 168 3.56 -6.52 -21.62
N GLN A 169 3.73 -6.72 -22.91
CA GLN A 169 5.08 -6.85 -23.50
C GLN A 169 5.69 -5.46 -23.71
N PRO A 170 6.95 -5.24 -23.30
CA PRO A 170 7.68 -4.01 -23.56
C PRO A 170 7.97 -3.81 -25.04
#